data_7400e7e236b34c8759116451ca1196aa
#
_entry.id   7400e7e236b34c8759116451ca1196aa
#
_cell.length_a   1.000
_cell.length_b   1.000
_cell.length_c   1.000
_cell.angle_alpha   90.00
_cell.angle_beta   90.00
_cell.angle_gamma   90.00
#
_symmetry.space_group_name_H-M   'P 1'
#
loop_
_entity.id
_entity.type
_entity.pdbx_description
1 polymer ?
#
loop_
_entity_poly.entity_id
_entity_poly.type
_entity_poly.pdbx_seq_one_letter_code
_entity_poly.pdbx_strand_id
1 'polypeptide(L)'
;PDKTVLMPDLEAECSLDLGCPEDEFSAFCDQHPDRTVVVYANTSAAVKARADWVVTSSVALEIVTHLKAQGEKLIWGPDRHLGDYIRRQTGADMLLWQGSCIVHDEFKAEELLALKAEHPDAIVLVHPESPASVVEMADVVGSTSKLLKAAVERPEQTFIVATDQGILHEMRKQAPHKTFLAAPTAGNGGTCKSCAFCPWMAMNGLVGIHEALRHGHNEILLDSELGQAARKPLERMLNFAEQLKRQQAANVFNGMGPA
;
A
#
# COMPACT_ATOMS: atom_id res chain seq x y z
N PRO A 1 -19.44 0.59 12.99
CA PRO A 1 -18.85 1.55 13.92
C PRO A 1 -19.91 2.57 14.33
N ASP A 2 -19.86 3.00 15.59
CA ASP A 2 -20.80 4.01 16.12
C ASP A 2 -20.35 5.44 15.76
N LYS A 3 -19.57 5.59 14.69
CA LYS A 3 -19.02 6.86 14.23
C LYS A 3 -19.49 7.17 12.83
N THR A 4 -19.92 8.40 12.61
CA THR A 4 -20.15 8.94 11.28
C THR A 4 -18.82 9.08 10.54
N VAL A 5 -18.75 8.61 9.31
CA VAL A 5 -17.60 8.72 8.42
C VAL A 5 -17.92 9.75 7.35
N LEU A 6 -17.18 10.83 7.32
CA LEU A 6 -17.33 11.90 6.33
C LEU A 6 -16.14 11.90 5.38
N MET A 7 -16.40 12.12 4.10
CA MET A 7 -15.38 12.28 3.06
C MET A 7 -15.34 13.75 2.62
N PRO A 8 -14.17 14.40 2.50
CA PRO A 8 -14.09 15.78 2.04
C PRO A 8 -14.64 15.97 0.62
N ASP A 9 -14.39 14.99 -0.25
CA ASP A 9 -14.85 14.96 -1.64
C ASP A 9 -15.24 13.53 -2.01
N LEU A 10 -16.49 13.31 -2.41
CA LEU A 10 -17.01 11.99 -2.81
C LEU A 10 -16.53 11.54 -4.20
N GLU A 11 -16.01 12.46 -5.02
CA GLU A 11 -15.40 12.15 -6.32
C GLU A 11 -13.93 11.71 -6.19
N ALA A 12 -13.37 11.77 -4.96
CA ALA A 12 -12.03 11.28 -4.68
C ALA A 12 -11.99 9.75 -4.68
N GLU A 13 -11.45 9.19 -5.73
CA GLU A 13 -11.38 7.75 -5.99
C GLU A 13 -9.96 7.19 -5.81
N CYS A 14 -9.72 5.98 -6.30
CA CYS A 14 -8.42 5.32 -6.33
C CYS A 14 -8.29 4.51 -7.62
N SER A 15 -7.17 4.64 -8.34
CA SER A 15 -6.93 3.85 -9.55
C SER A 15 -6.93 2.33 -9.31
N LEU A 16 -6.59 1.90 -8.12
CA LEU A 16 -6.64 0.49 -7.74
C LEU A 16 -8.08 -0.03 -7.65
N ASP A 17 -8.98 0.79 -7.12
CA ASP A 17 -10.40 0.49 -7.05
C ASP A 17 -11.04 0.52 -8.44
N LEU A 18 -10.83 1.61 -9.19
CA LEU A 18 -11.30 1.76 -10.58
C LEU A 18 -10.77 0.64 -11.50
N GLY A 19 -9.54 0.21 -11.29
CA GLY A 19 -8.90 -0.88 -12.05
C GLY A 19 -9.30 -2.29 -11.59
N CYS A 20 -10.27 -2.40 -10.66
CA CYS A 20 -10.75 -3.68 -10.13
C CYS A 20 -12.29 -3.67 -9.97
N PRO A 21 -13.05 -3.56 -11.09
CA PRO A 21 -14.50 -3.61 -11.05
C PRO A 21 -15.00 -4.91 -10.42
N GLU A 22 -16.03 -4.82 -9.59
CA GLU A 22 -16.55 -5.93 -8.79
C GLU A 22 -17.01 -7.11 -9.63
N ASP A 23 -17.76 -6.85 -10.71
CA ASP A 23 -18.30 -7.86 -11.60
C ASP A 23 -17.19 -8.63 -12.36
N GLU A 24 -16.18 -7.92 -12.89
CA GLU A 24 -15.03 -8.52 -13.56
C GLU A 24 -14.15 -9.30 -12.59
N PHE A 25 -13.90 -8.74 -11.40
CA PHE A 25 -13.11 -9.41 -10.38
C PHE A 25 -13.81 -10.66 -9.84
N SER A 26 -15.13 -10.60 -9.62
CA SER A 26 -15.94 -11.75 -9.20
C SER A 26 -15.91 -12.86 -10.25
N ALA A 27 -16.09 -12.51 -11.53
CA ALA A 27 -15.98 -13.48 -12.63
C ALA A 27 -14.59 -14.11 -12.72
N PHE A 28 -13.53 -13.36 -12.46
CA PHE A 28 -12.17 -13.90 -12.38
C PHE A 28 -12.01 -14.87 -11.21
N CYS A 29 -12.54 -14.55 -10.03
CA CYS A 29 -12.52 -15.45 -8.89
C CYS A 29 -13.31 -16.74 -9.14
N ASP A 30 -14.46 -16.66 -9.81
CA ASP A 30 -15.32 -17.81 -10.10
C ASP A 30 -14.69 -18.80 -11.10
N GLN A 31 -13.75 -18.35 -11.92
CA GLN A 31 -12.94 -19.22 -12.78
C GLN A 31 -11.88 -20.02 -12.01
N HIS A 32 -11.63 -19.68 -10.75
CA HIS A 32 -10.60 -20.27 -9.90
C HIS A 32 -11.11 -20.61 -8.51
N PRO A 33 -12.15 -21.46 -8.38
CA PRO A 33 -12.84 -21.70 -7.11
C PRO A 33 -11.99 -22.47 -6.08
N ASP A 34 -10.82 -22.99 -6.50
CA ASP A 34 -9.85 -23.69 -5.65
C ASP A 34 -8.84 -22.74 -4.99
N ARG A 35 -9.03 -21.41 -5.09
CA ARG A 35 -8.09 -20.42 -4.61
C ARG A 35 -8.71 -19.50 -3.56
N THR A 36 -7.95 -19.20 -2.54
CA THR A 36 -8.27 -18.22 -1.50
C THR A 36 -8.06 -16.80 -2.04
N VAL A 37 -9.09 -15.97 -1.90
CA VAL A 37 -9.09 -14.60 -2.45
C VAL A 37 -8.53 -13.62 -1.43
N VAL A 38 -7.43 -12.99 -1.76
CA VAL A 38 -6.74 -11.98 -0.94
C VAL A 38 -6.79 -10.63 -1.68
N VAL A 39 -7.38 -9.62 -1.07
CA VAL A 39 -7.45 -8.29 -1.67
C VAL A 39 -6.78 -7.24 -0.80
N TYR A 40 -6.08 -6.33 -1.45
CA TYR A 40 -5.54 -5.15 -0.81
C TYR A 40 -6.67 -4.16 -0.44
N ALA A 41 -6.50 -3.41 0.62
CA ALA A 41 -7.53 -2.54 1.19
C ALA A 41 -8.09 -1.48 0.23
N ASN A 42 -7.33 -1.11 -0.80
CA ASN A 42 -7.71 -0.13 -1.82
C ASN A 42 -8.61 -0.74 -2.90
N THR A 43 -9.76 -1.24 -2.48
CA THR A 43 -10.81 -1.83 -3.32
C THR A 43 -12.18 -1.43 -2.78
N SER A 44 -13.25 -1.59 -3.57
CA SER A 44 -14.61 -1.33 -3.15
C SER A 44 -15.07 -2.25 -2.00
N ALA A 45 -16.17 -1.90 -1.37
CA ALA A 45 -16.81 -2.77 -0.38
C ALA A 45 -17.30 -4.08 -1.02
N ALA A 46 -17.74 -4.04 -2.28
CA ALA A 46 -18.20 -5.21 -3.02
C ALA A 46 -17.05 -6.21 -3.29
N VAL A 47 -15.90 -5.73 -3.76
CA VAL A 47 -14.70 -6.57 -3.92
C VAL A 47 -14.24 -7.15 -2.58
N LYS A 48 -14.29 -6.37 -1.48
CA LYS A 48 -13.99 -6.88 -0.13
C LYS A 48 -14.96 -7.96 0.32
N ALA A 49 -16.25 -7.80 0.01
CA ALA A 49 -17.29 -8.79 0.34
C ALA A 49 -17.07 -10.13 -0.37
N ARG A 50 -16.46 -10.11 -1.57
CA ARG A 50 -16.09 -11.31 -2.35
C ARG A 50 -14.81 -11.98 -1.83
N ALA A 51 -13.99 -11.27 -1.05
CA ALA A 51 -12.68 -11.74 -0.62
C ALA A 51 -12.76 -12.62 0.65
N ASP A 52 -11.76 -13.49 0.81
CA ASP A 52 -11.53 -14.25 2.04
C ASP A 52 -10.67 -13.45 3.03
N TRP A 53 -9.75 -12.66 2.52
CA TRP A 53 -8.84 -11.81 3.28
C TRP A 53 -8.74 -10.43 2.67
N VAL A 54 -8.77 -9.41 3.51
CA VAL A 54 -8.30 -8.06 3.18
C VAL A 54 -6.92 -7.88 3.79
N VAL A 55 -6.02 -7.18 3.11
CA VAL A 55 -4.69 -6.89 3.61
C VAL A 55 -4.30 -5.42 3.38
N THR A 56 -3.34 -4.94 4.16
CA THR A 56 -2.62 -3.68 3.92
C THR A 56 -1.15 -4.01 3.62
N SER A 57 -0.41 -3.07 3.03
CA SER A 57 1.02 -3.24 2.74
C SER A 57 1.89 -3.55 3.98
N SER A 58 1.37 -3.27 5.18
CA SER A 58 2.07 -3.52 6.43
C SER A 58 1.94 -4.96 6.96
N VAL A 59 0.98 -5.76 6.47
CA VAL A 59 0.69 -7.11 6.99
C VAL A 59 0.50 -8.16 5.88
N ALA A 60 0.53 -7.71 4.63
CA ALA A 60 0.26 -8.59 3.47
C ALA A 60 1.28 -9.72 3.35
N LEU A 61 2.57 -9.43 3.59
CA LEU A 61 3.64 -10.42 3.50
C LEU A 61 3.44 -11.55 4.53
N GLU A 62 3.10 -11.19 5.77
CA GLU A 62 2.87 -12.12 6.87
C GLU A 62 1.63 -12.98 6.63
N ILE A 63 0.53 -12.38 6.12
CA ILE A 63 -0.70 -13.12 5.81
C ILE A 63 -0.46 -14.09 4.66
N VAL A 64 0.18 -13.67 3.57
CA VAL A 64 0.48 -14.56 2.44
C VAL A 64 1.45 -15.68 2.85
N THR A 65 2.44 -15.39 3.69
CA THR A 65 3.33 -16.40 4.25
C THR A 65 2.55 -17.43 5.08
N HIS A 66 1.62 -16.97 5.89
CA HIS A 66 0.74 -17.82 6.69
C HIS A 66 -0.14 -18.72 5.81
N LEU A 67 -0.80 -18.18 4.80
CA LEU A 67 -1.65 -18.93 3.88
C LEU A 67 -0.85 -19.94 3.06
N LYS A 68 0.34 -19.57 2.59
CA LYS A 68 1.26 -20.50 1.92
C LYS A 68 1.63 -21.67 2.82
N ALA A 69 1.92 -21.41 4.10
CA ALA A 69 2.25 -22.48 5.06
C ALA A 69 1.08 -23.45 5.29
N GLN A 70 -0.15 -23.03 5.02
CA GLN A 70 -1.35 -23.87 5.05
C GLN A 70 -1.60 -24.62 3.73
N GLY A 71 -0.77 -24.38 2.69
CA GLY A 71 -0.91 -25.00 1.37
C GLY A 71 -1.94 -24.32 0.47
N GLU A 72 -2.39 -23.10 0.82
CA GLU A 72 -3.36 -22.36 0.05
C GLU A 72 -2.76 -21.84 -1.27
N LYS A 73 -3.57 -21.92 -2.32
CA LYS A 73 -3.34 -21.22 -3.58
C LYS A 73 -4.14 -19.93 -3.57
N LEU A 74 -3.58 -18.84 -4.06
CA LEU A 74 -4.17 -17.52 -3.85
C LEU A 74 -4.60 -16.86 -5.17
N ILE A 75 -5.65 -16.03 -5.09
CA ILE A 75 -5.91 -14.92 -5.99
C ILE A 75 -5.52 -13.64 -5.25
N TRP A 76 -4.82 -12.76 -5.94
CA TRP A 76 -4.42 -11.45 -5.41
C TRP A 76 -4.99 -10.32 -6.26
N GLY A 77 -5.61 -9.34 -5.62
CA GLY A 77 -6.07 -8.08 -6.23
C GLY A 77 -5.88 -6.90 -5.28
N PRO A 78 -5.98 -5.67 -5.76
CA PRO A 78 -6.03 -5.25 -7.16
C PRO A 78 -4.65 -4.99 -7.79
N ASP A 79 -3.60 -4.70 -6.99
CA ASP A 79 -2.30 -4.22 -7.46
C ASP A 79 -1.37 -5.37 -7.86
N ARG A 80 -1.01 -5.40 -9.17
CA ARG A 80 -0.13 -6.43 -9.71
C ARG A 80 1.31 -6.35 -9.20
N HIS A 81 1.81 -5.13 -8.94
CA HIS A 81 3.19 -4.91 -8.51
C HIS A 81 3.40 -5.35 -7.06
N LEU A 82 2.51 -4.91 -6.17
CA LEU A 82 2.52 -5.39 -4.79
C LEU A 82 2.33 -6.91 -4.72
N GLY A 83 1.44 -7.47 -5.55
CA GLY A 83 1.24 -8.91 -5.65
C GLY A 83 2.48 -9.64 -6.15
N ASP A 84 3.16 -9.14 -7.17
CA ASP A 84 4.41 -9.72 -7.68
C ASP A 84 5.54 -9.63 -6.65
N TYR A 85 5.68 -8.51 -5.96
CA TYR A 85 6.62 -8.36 -4.85
C TYR A 85 6.40 -9.42 -3.77
N ILE A 86 5.16 -9.57 -3.29
CA ILE A 86 4.82 -10.56 -2.26
C ILE A 86 5.02 -11.98 -2.77
N ARG A 87 4.62 -12.29 -4.01
CA ARG A 87 4.82 -13.59 -4.62
C ARG A 87 6.30 -13.96 -4.68
N ARG A 88 7.17 -13.05 -5.07
CA ARG A 88 8.63 -13.25 -5.10
C ARG A 88 9.21 -13.45 -3.70
N GLN A 89 8.77 -12.68 -2.71
CA GLN A 89 9.25 -12.79 -1.34
C GLN A 89 8.82 -14.09 -0.66
N THR A 90 7.61 -14.56 -0.93
CA THR A 90 7.04 -15.74 -0.27
C THR A 90 7.20 -17.02 -1.09
N GLY A 91 7.27 -16.94 -2.42
CA GLY A 91 7.14 -18.08 -3.32
C GLY A 91 5.77 -18.74 -3.25
N ALA A 92 4.70 -18.02 -2.89
CA ALA A 92 3.34 -18.54 -2.88
C ALA A 92 2.79 -18.70 -4.30
N ASP A 93 1.90 -19.69 -4.49
CA ASP A 93 1.15 -19.86 -5.75
C ASP A 93 0.04 -18.80 -5.81
N MET A 94 0.29 -17.73 -6.57
CA MET A 94 -0.59 -16.56 -6.65
C MET A 94 -0.95 -16.23 -8.10
N LEU A 95 -2.24 -16.15 -8.39
CA LEU A 95 -2.78 -15.49 -9.58
C LEU A 95 -2.99 -14.00 -9.26
N LEU A 96 -2.47 -13.13 -10.11
CA LEU A 96 -2.49 -11.69 -9.89
C LEU A 96 -3.52 -11.03 -10.81
N TRP A 97 -4.42 -10.24 -10.23
CA TRP A 97 -5.21 -9.27 -10.96
C TRP A 97 -4.30 -8.18 -11.58
N GLN A 98 -4.69 -7.60 -12.71
CA GLN A 98 -3.79 -6.77 -13.53
C GLN A 98 -3.97 -5.25 -13.29
N GLY A 99 -4.53 -4.85 -12.17
CA GLY A 99 -4.58 -3.45 -11.76
C GLY A 99 -3.24 -2.90 -11.29
N SER A 100 -3.09 -1.57 -11.26
CA SER A 100 -1.90 -0.89 -10.73
C SER A 100 -2.25 0.50 -10.18
N CYS A 101 -1.44 0.98 -9.24
CA CYS A 101 -1.50 2.35 -8.79
C CYS A 101 -0.86 3.28 -9.83
N ILE A 102 -1.62 4.24 -10.37
CA ILE A 102 -1.11 5.15 -11.42
C ILE A 102 0.10 5.98 -10.96
N VAL A 103 0.24 6.23 -9.67
CA VAL A 103 1.38 6.98 -9.12
C VAL A 103 2.64 6.11 -9.11
N HIS A 104 2.52 4.90 -8.57
CA HIS A 104 3.67 4.03 -8.39
C HIS A 104 4.11 3.35 -9.70
N ASP A 105 3.18 3.07 -10.62
CA ASP A 105 3.47 2.51 -11.94
C ASP A 105 4.29 3.45 -12.85
N GLU A 106 4.27 4.75 -12.53
CA GLU A 106 5.00 5.76 -13.30
C GLU A 106 6.50 5.85 -12.99
N PHE A 107 7.00 5.28 -11.89
CA PHE A 107 8.43 5.33 -11.59
C PHE A 107 9.26 4.61 -12.65
N LYS A 108 10.37 5.23 -13.04
CA LYS A 108 11.27 4.76 -14.12
C LYS A 108 12.62 4.33 -13.55
N ALA A 109 12.98 3.06 -13.77
CA ALA A 109 14.22 2.51 -13.26
C ALA A 109 15.47 3.19 -13.85
N GLU A 110 15.46 3.51 -15.14
CA GLU A 110 16.59 4.18 -15.82
C GLU A 110 16.84 5.57 -15.22
N GLU A 111 15.77 6.34 -14.98
CA GLU A 111 15.87 7.67 -14.41
C GLU A 111 16.26 7.62 -12.91
N LEU A 112 15.78 6.60 -12.20
CA LEU A 112 16.20 6.34 -10.82
C LEU A 112 17.68 5.99 -10.74
N LEU A 113 18.20 5.19 -11.70
CA LEU A 113 19.60 4.86 -11.79
C LEU A 113 20.45 6.11 -12.05
N ALA A 114 20.00 7.00 -12.95
CA ALA A 114 20.67 8.27 -13.22
C ALA A 114 20.72 9.16 -11.97
N LEU A 115 19.60 9.31 -11.27
CA LEU A 115 19.54 10.08 -10.02
C LEU A 115 20.42 9.48 -8.92
N LYS A 116 20.47 8.15 -8.81
CA LYS A 116 21.35 7.44 -7.87
C LYS A 116 22.83 7.65 -8.21
N ALA A 117 23.18 7.77 -9.49
CA ALA A 117 24.55 8.07 -9.91
C ALA A 117 24.98 9.51 -9.54
N GLU A 118 24.05 10.48 -9.55
CA GLU A 118 24.29 11.84 -9.06
C GLU A 118 24.41 11.90 -7.52
N HIS A 119 23.78 10.93 -6.81
CA HIS A 119 23.76 10.84 -5.36
C HIS A 119 24.15 9.42 -4.90
N PRO A 120 25.42 9.01 -5.05
CA PRO A 120 25.86 7.62 -4.84
C PRO A 120 25.62 7.10 -3.40
N ASP A 121 25.68 7.99 -2.42
CA ASP A 121 25.46 7.66 -1.00
C ASP A 121 23.98 7.71 -0.58
N ALA A 122 23.06 8.10 -1.48
CA ALA A 122 21.65 8.20 -1.14
C ALA A 122 21.00 6.81 -0.98
N ILE A 123 20.19 6.63 0.02
CA ILE A 123 19.39 5.42 0.25
C ILE A 123 18.10 5.49 -0.57
N VAL A 124 17.78 4.42 -1.28
CA VAL A 124 16.58 4.31 -2.11
C VAL A 124 15.46 3.64 -1.31
N LEU A 125 14.38 4.39 -1.08
CA LEU A 125 13.17 3.94 -0.39
C LEU A 125 12.05 3.75 -1.40
N VAL A 126 11.49 2.54 -1.50
CA VAL A 126 10.49 2.22 -2.54
C VAL A 126 9.23 1.61 -1.93
N HIS A 127 8.07 2.10 -2.37
CA HIS A 127 6.80 1.45 -2.08
C HIS A 127 6.62 0.22 -3.00
N PRO A 128 6.17 -0.95 -2.48
CA PRO A 128 6.11 -2.19 -3.27
C PRO A 128 5.05 -2.22 -4.37
N GLU A 129 4.20 -1.19 -4.48
CA GLU A 129 3.32 -0.96 -5.64
C GLU A 129 4.07 -0.44 -6.88
N SER A 130 5.38 -0.24 -6.79
CA SER A 130 6.24 0.20 -7.90
C SER A 130 6.63 -0.99 -8.80
N PRO A 131 6.97 -0.74 -10.09
CA PRO A 131 7.49 -1.77 -10.99
C PRO A 131 8.66 -2.54 -10.40
N ALA A 132 8.76 -3.83 -10.73
CA ALA A 132 9.80 -4.71 -10.19
C ALA A 132 11.22 -4.17 -10.41
N SER A 133 11.48 -3.56 -11.58
CA SER A 133 12.77 -2.93 -11.90
C SER A 133 13.14 -1.77 -10.97
N VAL A 134 12.16 -1.06 -10.42
CA VAL A 134 12.36 0.00 -9.43
C VAL A 134 12.55 -0.61 -8.03
N VAL A 135 11.75 -1.62 -7.69
CA VAL A 135 11.85 -2.34 -6.41
C VAL A 135 13.22 -3.02 -6.25
N GLU A 136 13.78 -3.57 -7.33
CA GLU A 136 15.11 -4.21 -7.35
C GLU A 136 16.28 -3.25 -7.05
N MET A 137 16.06 -1.94 -7.22
CA MET A 137 17.05 -0.90 -6.89
C MET A 137 16.94 -0.38 -5.46
N ALA A 138 15.98 -0.85 -4.70
CA ALA A 138 15.67 -0.32 -3.37
C ALA A 138 16.62 -0.86 -2.28
N ASP A 139 17.08 0.03 -1.42
CA ASP A 139 17.72 -0.34 -0.15
C ASP A 139 16.66 -0.71 0.92
N VAL A 140 15.46 -0.11 0.82
CA VAL A 140 14.32 -0.42 1.70
C VAL A 140 13.04 -0.47 0.88
N VAL A 141 12.33 -1.59 0.96
CA VAL A 141 10.98 -1.75 0.40
C VAL A 141 9.97 -1.90 1.53
N GLY A 142 8.86 -1.19 1.44
CA GLY A 142 7.80 -1.32 2.43
C GLY A 142 6.69 -0.28 2.35
N SER A 143 5.76 -0.38 3.31
CA SER A 143 4.67 0.59 3.48
C SER A 143 5.20 2.00 3.76
N THR A 144 4.36 3.01 3.54
CA THR A 144 4.70 4.41 3.85
C THR A 144 5.22 4.59 5.28
N SER A 145 4.63 3.90 6.27
CA SER A 145 5.11 3.93 7.65
C SER A 145 6.50 3.31 7.81
N LYS A 146 6.80 2.22 7.10
CA LYS A 146 8.12 1.59 7.11
C LYS A 146 9.16 2.48 6.46
N LEU A 147 8.81 3.14 5.34
CA LEU A 147 9.71 4.07 4.64
C LEU A 147 9.99 5.30 5.50
N LEU A 148 8.98 5.88 6.15
CA LEU A 148 9.14 7.01 7.08
C LEU A 148 10.03 6.63 8.26
N LYS A 149 9.80 5.46 8.87
CA LYS A 149 10.64 4.95 9.96
C LYS A 149 12.09 4.79 9.52
N ALA A 150 12.34 4.18 8.36
CA ALA A 150 13.68 4.02 7.81
C ALA A 150 14.36 5.39 7.54
N ALA A 151 13.62 6.35 6.99
CA ALA A 151 14.12 7.70 6.75
C ALA A 151 14.56 8.42 8.04
N VAL A 152 13.85 8.19 9.16
CA VAL A 152 14.17 8.81 10.46
C VAL A 152 15.30 8.10 11.17
N GLU A 153 15.26 6.76 11.25
CA GLU A 153 16.15 5.95 12.11
C GLU A 153 17.52 5.65 11.48
N ARG A 154 17.62 5.58 10.15
CA ARG A 154 18.89 5.29 9.48
C ARG A 154 19.88 6.46 9.61
N PRO A 155 21.19 6.20 9.68
CA PRO A 155 22.20 7.25 9.85
C PRO A 155 22.46 8.10 8.59
N GLU A 156 22.10 7.61 7.42
CA GLU A 156 22.36 8.27 6.14
C GLU A 156 21.61 9.61 6.03
N GLN A 157 22.19 10.53 5.27
CA GLN A 157 21.71 11.91 5.19
C GLN A 157 20.85 12.20 3.96
N THR A 158 20.97 11.39 2.91
CA THR A 158 20.24 11.58 1.65
C THR A 158 19.42 10.36 1.30
N PHE A 159 18.17 10.60 0.91
CA PHE A 159 17.22 9.54 0.55
C PHE A 159 16.55 9.88 -0.78
N ILE A 160 16.42 8.89 -1.67
CA ILE A 160 15.59 8.95 -2.88
C ILE A 160 14.32 8.15 -2.57
N VAL A 161 13.16 8.79 -2.72
CA VAL A 161 11.88 8.24 -2.26
C VAL A 161 10.95 7.99 -3.43
N ALA A 162 10.65 6.71 -3.70
CA ALA A 162 9.75 6.25 -4.74
C ALA A 162 8.39 5.85 -4.13
N THR A 163 7.58 6.84 -3.83
CA THR A 163 6.17 6.77 -3.45
C THR A 163 5.54 8.15 -3.63
N ASP A 164 4.24 8.29 -3.33
CA ASP A 164 3.55 9.59 -3.37
C ASP A 164 4.31 10.66 -2.58
N GLN A 165 4.45 11.85 -3.18
CA GLN A 165 5.28 12.94 -2.63
C GLN A 165 4.75 13.51 -1.31
N GLY A 166 3.50 13.27 -0.96
CA GLY A 166 2.92 13.73 0.31
C GLY A 166 3.72 13.28 1.54
N ILE A 167 4.34 12.10 1.47
CA ILE A 167 5.18 11.58 2.56
C ILE A 167 6.44 12.44 2.82
N LEU A 168 6.95 13.13 1.81
CA LEU A 168 8.16 13.94 1.94
C LEU A 168 7.98 15.08 2.95
N HIS A 169 6.75 15.58 3.10
CA HIS A 169 6.44 16.57 4.14
C HIS A 169 6.69 16.01 5.55
N GLU A 170 6.15 14.83 5.84
CA GLU A 170 6.34 14.18 7.14
C GLU A 170 7.80 13.74 7.37
N MET A 171 8.48 13.28 6.33
CA MET A 171 9.91 12.95 6.40
C MET A 171 10.75 14.18 6.77
N ARG A 172 10.53 15.32 6.10
CA ARG A 172 11.23 16.59 6.40
C ARG A 172 10.91 17.13 7.79
N LYS A 173 9.67 16.97 8.25
CA LYS A 173 9.24 17.38 9.58
C LYS A 173 9.91 16.57 10.69
N GLN A 174 10.03 15.24 10.51
CA GLN A 174 10.60 14.35 11.53
C GLN A 174 12.14 14.26 11.45
N ALA A 175 12.73 14.51 10.29
CA ALA A 175 14.18 14.51 10.10
C ALA A 175 14.63 15.75 9.28
N PRO A 176 14.51 16.98 9.83
CA PRO A 176 14.74 18.22 9.10
C PRO A 176 16.21 18.44 8.66
N HIS A 177 17.13 17.68 9.22
CA HIS A 177 18.56 17.72 8.87
C HIS A 177 18.91 16.81 7.69
N LYS A 178 17.96 16.03 7.15
CA LYS A 178 18.17 15.10 6.05
C LYS A 178 17.62 15.63 4.73
N THR A 179 18.17 15.14 3.64
CA THR A 179 17.75 15.48 2.28
C THR A 179 16.86 14.37 1.71
N PHE A 180 15.68 14.75 1.22
CA PHE A 180 14.71 13.85 0.60
C PHE A 180 14.45 14.27 -0.84
N LEU A 181 14.83 13.41 -1.78
CA LEU A 181 14.67 13.56 -3.22
C LEU A 181 13.50 12.68 -3.67
N ALA A 182 12.58 13.22 -4.45
CA ALA A 182 11.55 12.42 -5.09
C ALA A 182 12.14 11.60 -6.24
N ALA A 183 11.82 10.31 -6.30
CA ALA A 183 12.21 9.47 -7.42
C ALA A 183 11.55 9.95 -8.73
N PRO A 184 12.24 9.87 -9.88
CA PRO A 184 11.70 10.35 -11.15
C PRO A 184 10.55 9.48 -11.67
N THR A 185 9.54 10.14 -12.26
CA THR A 185 8.42 9.51 -12.98
C THR A 185 8.44 9.81 -14.48
N ALA A 186 9.20 10.82 -14.93
CA ALA A 186 9.31 11.22 -16.33
C ALA A 186 10.73 11.05 -16.83
N GLY A 187 10.86 10.60 -18.10
CA GLY A 187 12.15 10.50 -18.78
C GLY A 187 12.72 11.87 -19.21
N ASN A 188 13.89 11.83 -19.85
CA ASN A 188 14.75 12.99 -20.20
C ASN A 188 14.11 14.12 -21.04
N GLY A 189 12.84 14.02 -21.45
CA GLY A 189 12.10 15.06 -22.20
C GLY A 189 11.01 15.75 -21.39
N GLY A 190 10.76 15.35 -20.15
CA GLY A 190 9.68 15.89 -19.34
C GLY A 190 10.05 17.20 -18.63
N THR A 191 9.15 18.16 -18.62
CA THR A 191 9.30 19.42 -17.87
C THR A 191 9.17 19.21 -16.35
N CYS A 192 8.53 18.11 -15.92
CA CYS A 192 8.41 17.69 -14.52
C CYS A 192 9.21 16.41 -14.32
N LYS A 193 10.28 16.47 -13.52
CA LYS A 193 11.14 15.30 -13.25
C LYS A 193 10.46 14.25 -12.35
N SER A 194 9.53 14.65 -11.50
CA SER A 194 8.74 13.75 -10.67
C SER A 194 7.35 14.31 -10.45
N CYS A 195 6.35 13.58 -10.94
CA CYS A 195 4.92 13.87 -10.78
C CYS A 195 4.23 12.78 -9.94
N ALA A 196 4.95 12.18 -9.00
CA ALA A 196 4.41 11.17 -8.08
C ALA A 196 3.44 11.80 -7.07
N PHE A 197 2.31 12.28 -7.57
CA PHE A 197 1.28 12.97 -6.82
C PHE A 197 -0.09 12.44 -7.20
N CYS A 198 -0.80 11.87 -6.25
CA CYS A 198 -2.11 11.28 -6.48
C CYS A 198 -3.18 12.38 -6.65
N PRO A 199 -3.81 12.50 -7.84
CA PRO A 199 -4.80 13.53 -8.08
C PRO A 199 -6.03 13.36 -7.18
N TRP A 200 -6.46 12.14 -6.90
CA TRP A 200 -7.60 11.88 -6.02
C TRP A 200 -7.32 12.18 -4.55
N MET A 201 -6.13 11.86 -4.04
CA MET A 201 -5.76 12.29 -2.68
C MET A 201 -5.73 13.81 -2.56
N ALA A 202 -5.33 14.53 -3.62
CA ALA A 202 -5.30 15.98 -3.65
C ALA A 202 -6.69 16.64 -3.60
N MET A 203 -7.75 15.95 -4.03
CA MET A 203 -9.13 16.42 -3.92
C MET A 203 -9.57 16.59 -2.47
N ASN A 204 -8.99 15.83 -1.54
CA ASN A 204 -9.26 15.93 -0.10
C ASN A 204 -8.51 17.12 0.54
N GLY A 205 -8.72 18.32 0.02
CA GLY A 205 -8.08 19.54 0.48
C GLY A 205 -8.66 20.09 1.80
N LEU A 206 -7.95 21.02 2.43
CA LEU A 206 -8.33 21.61 3.73
C LEU A 206 -9.71 22.27 3.73
N VAL A 207 -10.11 22.90 2.63
CA VAL A 207 -11.44 23.52 2.50
C VAL A 207 -12.52 22.44 2.55
N GLY A 208 -12.38 21.35 1.78
CA GLY A 208 -13.31 20.23 1.79
C GLY A 208 -13.42 19.58 3.17
N ILE A 209 -12.29 19.38 3.86
CA ILE A 209 -12.26 18.86 5.24
C ILE A 209 -13.03 19.78 6.18
N HIS A 210 -12.78 21.10 6.12
CA HIS A 210 -13.48 22.08 6.96
C HIS A 210 -14.98 22.07 6.71
N GLU A 211 -15.42 22.08 5.43
CA GLU A 211 -16.82 22.09 5.06
C GLU A 211 -17.53 20.80 5.46
N ALA A 212 -16.92 19.65 5.21
CA ALA A 212 -17.48 18.36 5.62
C ALA A 212 -17.68 18.27 7.15
N LEU A 213 -16.70 18.71 7.93
CA LEU A 213 -16.78 18.71 9.40
C LEU A 213 -17.78 19.74 9.93
N ARG A 214 -17.85 20.92 9.30
CA ARG A 214 -18.75 22.01 9.75
C ARG A 214 -20.23 21.71 9.47
N HIS A 215 -20.50 21.08 8.34
CA HIS A 215 -21.87 20.88 7.86
C HIS A 215 -22.34 19.45 7.95
N GLY A 216 -21.47 18.48 8.23
CA GLY A 216 -21.81 17.06 8.34
C GLY A 216 -22.27 16.44 7.02
N HIS A 217 -21.86 17.01 5.86
CA HIS A 217 -22.20 16.46 4.56
C HIS A 217 -21.13 15.45 4.08
N ASN A 218 -21.43 14.77 2.97
CA ASN A 218 -20.58 13.73 2.39
C ASN A 218 -20.39 12.53 3.35
N GLU A 219 -21.44 12.16 4.05
CA GLU A 219 -21.43 10.93 4.86
C GLU A 219 -21.34 9.70 3.96
N ILE A 220 -20.42 8.81 4.30
CA ILE A 220 -20.28 7.52 3.63
C ILE A 220 -21.32 6.57 4.22
N LEU A 221 -22.31 6.24 3.41
CA LEU A 221 -23.34 5.26 3.73
C LEU A 221 -23.07 3.98 2.94
N LEU A 222 -23.16 2.86 3.61
CA LEU A 222 -22.97 1.55 3.00
C LEU A 222 -24.22 0.71 3.28
N ASP A 223 -24.67 -0.04 2.27
CA ASP A 223 -25.70 -1.05 2.47
C ASP A 223 -25.33 -1.99 3.61
N SER A 224 -26.31 -2.33 4.46
CA SER A 224 -26.04 -3.08 5.68
C SER A 224 -25.55 -4.50 5.40
N GLU A 225 -26.09 -5.18 4.39
CA GLU A 225 -25.71 -6.57 4.06
C GLU A 225 -24.31 -6.57 3.43
N LEU A 226 -24.06 -5.66 2.51
CA LEU A 226 -22.76 -5.47 1.89
C LEU A 226 -21.69 -5.10 2.94
N GLY A 227 -22.03 -4.19 3.86
CA GLY A 227 -21.15 -3.78 4.95
C GLY A 227 -20.78 -4.94 5.88
N GLN A 228 -21.72 -5.82 6.22
CA GLN A 228 -21.48 -7.01 7.03
C GLN A 228 -20.61 -8.04 6.28
N ALA A 229 -20.83 -8.23 4.99
CA ALA A 229 -20.03 -9.13 4.17
C ALA A 229 -18.58 -8.64 4.06
N ALA A 230 -18.36 -7.37 3.70
CA ALA A 230 -17.03 -6.76 3.56
C ALA A 230 -16.25 -6.68 4.88
N ARG A 231 -16.95 -6.64 6.02
CA ARG A 231 -16.35 -6.59 7.35
C ARG A 231 -15.62 -7.87 7.74
N LYS A 232 -16.12 -9.04 7.32
CA LYS A 232 -15.55 -10.36 7.68
C LYS A 232 -14.07 -10.50 7.33
N PRO A 233 -13.63 -10.28 6.08
CA PRO A 233 -12.22 -10.38 5.71
C PRO A 233 -11.36 -9.27 6.35
N LEU A 234 -11.92 -8.09 6.63
CA LEU A 234 -11.25 -7.03 7.38
C LEU A 234 -10.98 -7.45 8.83
N GLU A 235 -11.99 -7.99 9.53
CA GLU A 235 -11.83 -8.47 10.90
C GLU A 235 -10.82 -9.62 10.99
N ARG A 236 -10.78 -10.50 9.99
CA ARG A 236 -9.78 -11.56 9.88
C ARG A 236 -8.36 -10.99 9.84
N MET A 237 -8.12 -9.97 9.01
CA MET A 237 -6.84 -9.26 8.96
C MET A 237 -6.49 -8.61 10.31
N LEU A 238 -7.43 -7.89 10.91
CA LEU A 238 -7.20 -7.19 12.19
C LEU A 238 -6.85 -8.17 13.32
N ASN A 239 -7.59 -9.28 13.42
CA ASN A 239 -7.34 -10.33 14.41
C ASN A 239 -5.96 -10.98 14.19
N PHE A 240 -5.60 -11.26 12.94
CA PHE A 240 -4.28 -11.81 12.61
C PHE A 240 -3.16 -10.83 12.99
N ALA A 241 -3.30 -9.55 12.63
CA ALA A 241 -2.32 -8.52 12.95
C ALA A 241 -2.12 -8.35 14.48
N GLU A 242 -3.21 -8.44 15.25
CA GLU A 242 -3.15 -8.38 16.71
C GLU A 242 -2.42 -9.62 17.30
N GLN A 243 -2.74 -10.80 16.80
CA GLN A 243 -2.04 -12.03 17.21
C GLN A 243 -0.53 -11.96 16.91
N LEU A 244 -0.18 -11.46 15.71
CA LEU A 244 1.22 -11.28 15.31
C LEU A 244 1.97 -10.33 16.27
N LYS A 245 1.36 -9.19 16.61
CA LYS A 245 1.92 -8.24 17.58
C LYS A 245 2.15 -8.88 18.97
N ARG A 246 1.18 -9.66 19.45
CA ARG A 246 1.28 -10.37 20.74
C ARG A 246 2.42 -11.39 20.72
N GLN A 247 2.58 -12.14 19.63
CA GLN A 247 3.67 -13.11 19.47
C GLN A 247 5.04 -12.41 19.43
N GLN A 248 5.16 -11.31 18.71
CA GLN A 248 6.40 -10.51 18.64
C GLN A 248 6.77 -9.95 20.02
N ALA A 249 5.80 -9.41 20.77
CA ALA A 249 6.01 -8.92 22.12
C ALA A 249 6.46 -10.05 23.09
N ALA A 250 5.85 -11.23 23.01
CA ALA A 250 6.21 -12.38 23.84
C ALA A 250 7.63 -12.89 23.51
N ASN A 251 8.05 -12.89 22.25
CA ASN A 251 9.39 -13.30 21.84
C ASN A 251 10.47 -12.32 22.33
N VAL A 252 10.18 -11.01 22.34
CA VAL A 252 11.08 -10.00 22.92
C VAL A 252 11.26 -10.23 24.43
N PHE A 253 10.19 -10.56 25.13
CA PHE A 253 10.22 -10.81 26.58
C PHE A 253 11.00 -12.11 26.95
N ASN A 254 10.83 -13.16 26.16
CA ASN A 254 11.53 -14.43 26.33
C ASN A 254 13.01 -14.38 25.90
N GLY A 255 13.39 -13.43 25.02
CA GLY A 255 14.79 -13.19 24.65
C GLY A 255 15.58 -12.34 25.64
N MET A 256 14.92 -11.75 26.64
CA MET A 256 15.50 -11.06 27.79
C MET A 256 15.55 -11.97 29.04
N GLY A 257 16.01 -13.22 28.90
CA GLY A 257 16.26 -14.11 30.02
C GLY A 257 17.31 -13.49 30.96
N PRO A 258 17.24 -13.81 32.30
CA PRO A 258 18.09 -13.14 33.28
C PRO A 258 19.56 -13.41 33.01
N ALA A 259 20.36 -12.32 33.05
CA ALA A 259 21.81 -12.36 33.01
C ALA A 259 22.38 -12.97 34.31
#